data_cea6a7f0a2b0b8ca92592bd61dd27ad9
#
_entry.id   cea6a7f0a2b0b8ca92592bd61dd27ad9
#
_cell.length_a   1.000
_cell.length_b   1.000
_cell.length_c   1.000
_cell.angle_alpha   90.00
_cell.angle_beta   90.00
_cell.angle_gamma   90.00
#
_symmetry.space_group_name_H-M   'P 1'
#
loop_
_entity.id
_entity.type
_entity.pdbx_description
1 polymer ?
#
loop_
_entity_poly.entity_id
_entity_poly.type
_entity_poly.pdbx_seq_one_letter_code
_entity_poly.pdbx_strand_id
1 'polypeptide(L)'
;MVEDRSVQARPSERISATSSNTPVKVTDTPAASAPAIIPKPQSDVPPTATITITAQPISKPIIAPPINQAAAAPLVQDKVQEKVQEKVKAPTLPASKQAVVEQLLADADQLKAQGKETQAVIQLQRAQRIAPRDPKVYARLAALQLSLGEAARAEQLALKGLTLVPNKKTYQYYFWKLIGASRSHLGDSEGEAKAIVESAKYK
;
A
#
# COMPACT_ATOMS: atom_id res chain seq x y z
N MET A 1 -57.25 36.62 26.63
CA MET A 1 -57.39 36.79 25.18
C MET A 1 -56.49 35.78 24.57
N VAL A 2 -57.13 34.77 24.05
CA VAL A 2 -56.56 33.54 23.44
C VAL A 2 -56.60 33.77 21.96
N GLU A 3 -55.49 33.69 21.25
CA GLU A 3 -55.54 33.56 19.78
C GLU A 3 -54.79 32.30 19.37
N ASP A 4 -55.67 31.38 19.04
CA ASP A 4 -55.46 30.13 18.35
C ASP A 4 -54.96 30.39 16.92
N ARG A 5 -53.82 29.83 16.55
CA ARG A 5 -53.35 29.83 15.17
C ARG A 5 -53.20 28.42 14.67
N SER A 6 -54.26 27.97 14.07
CA SER A 6 -54.44 26.80 13.25
C SER A 6 -53.23 26.53 12.32
N VAL A 7 -52.66 25.37 12.50
CA VAL A 7 -51.68 24.78 11.57
C VAL A 7 -52.45 24.16 10.40
N GLN A 8 -52.31 24.72 9.24
CA GLN A 8 -52.90 24.27 8.00
C GLN A 8 -52.02 23.18 7.39
N ALA A 9 -52.52 21.96 7.42
CA ALA A 9 -51.94 20.79 6.77
C ALA A 9 -52.07 20.92 5.24
N ARG A 10 -50.97 20.75 4.53
CA ARG A 10 -50.94 20.59 3.08
C ARG A 10 -51.15 19.10 2.71
N PRO A 11 -52.00 18.79 1.73
CA PRO A 11 -52.18 17.42 1.27
C PRO A 11 -51.02 16.96 0.36
N SER A 12 -50.62 15.73 0.57
CA SER A 12 -49.63 15.02 -0.25
C SER A 12 -50.26 14.64 -1.59
N GLU A 13 -49.68 15.18 -2.69
CA GLU A 13 -49.99 14.71 -4.03
C GLU A 13 -49.33 13.36 -4.29
N ARG A 14 -50.16 12.34 -4.45
CA ARG A 14 -49.78 11.04 -5.00
C ARG A 14 -49.57 11.18 -6.51
N ILE A 15 -48.35 11.00 -6.96
CA ILE A 15 -48.06 10.84 -8.38
C ILE A 15 -48.19 9.35 -8.72
N SER A 16 -49.25 9.00 -9.40
CA SER A 16 -49.48 7.66 -9.98
C SER A 16 -48.57 7.48 -11.19
N ALA A 17 -47.61 6.60 -11.11
CA ALA A 17 -46.79 6.17 -12.26
C ALA A 17 -47.63 5.15 -13.08
N THR A 18 -48.07 5.57 -14.25
CA THR A 18 -48.70 4.70 -15.25
C THR A 18 -47.59 3.94 -16.01
N SER A 19 -47.49 2.66 -15.76
CA SER A 19 -46.62 1.76 -16.50
C SER A 19 -47.30 1.39 -17.82
N SER A 20 -46.79 1.92 -18.93
CA SER A 20 -47.21 1.50 -20.27
C SER A 20 -46.26 0.44 -20.78
N ASN A 21 -46.71 -0.78 -20.67
CA ASN A 21 -46.03 -1.98 -21.18
C ASN A 21 -46.51 -2.20 -22.64
N THR A 22 -45.67 -1.91 -23.62
CA THR A 22 -45.92 -2.23 -25.03
C THR A 22 -45.11 -3.46 -25.40
N PRO A 23 -45.73 -4.56 -25.85
CA PRO A 23 -45.00 -5.74 -26.33
C PRO A 23 -44.49 -5.51 -27.75
N VAL A 24 -43.15 -5.58 -27.91
CA VAL A 24 -42.54 -5.64 -29.24
C VAL A 24 -42.69 -7.05 -29.80
N LYS A 25 -43.34 -7.10 -30.93
CA LYS A 25 -43.65 -8.27 -31.74
C LYS A 25 -42.34 -8.86 -32.32
N VAL A 26 -42.07 -10.12 -31.96
CA VAL A 26 -41.03 -10.91 -32.56
C VAL A 26 -41.49 -11.33 -33.97
N THR A 27 -40.78 -10.93 -35.00
CA THR A 27 -40.92 -11.48 -36.33
C THR A 27 -39.80 -12.47 -36.57
N ASP A 28 -40.20 -13.74 -36.70
CA ASP A 28 -39.38 -14.81 -37.24
C ASP A 28 -38.92 -14.48 -38.67
N THR A 29 -37.65 -14.71 -38.94
CA THR A 29 -37.17 -14.88 -40.30
C THR A 29 -36.09 -15.96 -40.33
N PRO A 30 -36.20 -16.93 -41.26
CA PRO A 30 -35.43 -18.16 -41.18
C PRO A 30 -34.06 -18.12 -41.85
N ALA A 31 -33.23 -18.97 -41.32
CA ALA A 31 -32.06 -19.63 -41.89
C ALA A 31 -31.54 -19.21 -43.28
N ALA A 32 -30.29 -18.79 -43.31
CA ALA A 32 -29.41 -19.01 -44.43
C ALA A 32 -28.03 -19.49 -43.95
N SER A 33 -27.75 -20.71 -44.30
CA SER A 33 -26.49 -21.40 -44.11
C SER A 33 -25.37 -20.69 -44.85
N ALA A 34 -24.24 -20.46 -44.18
CA ALA A 34 -22.95 -20.28 -44.82
C ALA A 34 -21.83 -20.82 -43.94
N PRO A 35 -20.77 -21.42 -44.49
CA PRO A 35 -19.92 -22.35 -43.79
C PRO A 35 -18.86 -21.68 -42.92
N ALA A 36 -18.61 -22.30 -41.77
CA ALA A 36 -17.51 -22.02 -40.88
C ALA A 36 -16.15 -22.20 -41.59
N ILE A 37 -15.43 -21.11 -41.76
CA ILE A 37 -13.99 -21.15 -42.03
C ILE A 37 -13.29 -21.07 -40.68
N ILE A 38 -12.90 -22.22 -40.19
CA ILE A 38 -12.01 -22.36 -39.07
C ILE A 38 -10.60 -22.04 -39.55
N PRO A 39 -9.91 -20.97 -39.09
CA PRO A 39 -8.49 -20.85 -39.35
C PRO A 39 -7.76 -21.85 -38.46
N LYS A 40 -7.16 -22.85 -39.12
CA LYS A 40 -6.22 -23.80 -38.57
C LYS A 40 -5.05 -23.04 -37.93
N PRO A 41 -4.64 -23.32 -36.69
CA PRO A 41 -3.42 -22.73 -36.14
C PRO A 41 -2.23 -23.31 -36.89
N GLN A 42 -1.57 -22.48 -37.69
CA GLN A 42 -0.24 -22.78 -38.21
C GLN A 42 0.76 -22.65 -37.04
N SER A 43 1.23 -23.81 -36.63
CA SER A 43 2.39 -23.93 -35.78
C SER A 43 3.63 -23.75 -36.64
N ASP A 44 4.05 -22.52 -36.84
CA ASP A 44 5.42 -22.22 -37.26
C ASP A 44 6.26 -22.00 -36.03
N VAL A 45 6.78 -23.09 -35.51
CA VAL A 45 7.85 -23.10 -34.53
C VAL A 45 9.16 -22.95 -35.30
N PRO A 46 9.91 -21.87 -35.19
CA PRO A 46 11.26 -21.83 -35.77
C PRO A 46 12.15 -22.82 -35.01
N PRO A 47 13.13 -23.43 -35.69
CA PRO A 47 13.92 -24.51 -35.13
C PRO A 47 14.73 -24.02 -33.90
N THR A 48 14.62 -24.79 -32.85
CA THR A 48 15.39 -24.72 -31.65
C THR A 48 16.88 -24.55 -31.93
N ALA A 49 17.41 -23.36 -31.70
CA ALA A 49 18.85 -23.17 -31.64
C ALA A 49 19.33 -23.85 -30.33
N THR A 50 19.90 -25.03 -30.51
CA THR A 50 20.62 -25.74 -29.46
C THR A 50 21.80 -24.90 -29.04
N ILE A 51 21.67 -24.18 -27.92
CA ILE A 51 22.79 -23.53 -27.25
C ILE A 51 23.55 -24.62 -26.53
N THR A 52 24.60 -25.10 -27.15
CA THR A 52 25.59 -25.97 -26.53
C THR A 52 26.33 -25.14 -25.48
N ILE A 53 25.92 -25.27 -24.22
CA ILE A 53 26.68 -24.71 -23.11
C ILE A 53 27.89 -25.61 -22.92
N THR A 54 29.01 -25.22 -23.49
CA THR A 54 30.31 -25.81 -23.17
C THR A 54 30.67 -25.40 -21.75
N ALA A 55 30.48 -26.35 -20.83
CA ALA A 55 30.96 -26.23 -19.46
C ALA A 55 32.48 -26.25 -19.46
N GLN A 56 33.10 -25.10 -19.28
CA GLN A 56 34.53 -25.03 -18.93
C GLN A 56 34.66 -25.20 -17.41
N PRO A 57 35.48 -26.14 -16.94
CA PRO A 57 35.78 -26.25 -15.52
C PRO A 57 36.76 -25.16 -15.10
N ILE A 58 36.28 -24.18 -14.36
CA ILE A 58 37.15 -23.18 -13.70
C ILE A 58 37.65 -23.80 -12.40
N SER A 59 38.67 -24.62 -12.51
CA SER A 59 39.48 -25.06 -11.37
C SER A 59 40.65 -24.11 -11.21
N LYS A 60 40.56 -23.14 -10.31
CA LYS A 60 41.71 -22.53 -9.68
C LYS A 60 41.43 -22.37 -8.20
N PRO A 61 42.15 -23.08 -7.33
CA PRO A 61 42.04 -22.88 -5.89
C PRO A 61 42.71 -21.52 -5.56
N ILE A 62 41.94 -20.63 -4.96
CA ILE A 62 42.50 -19.42 -4.35
C ILE A 62 43.14 -19.87 -3.05
N ILE A 63 44.49 -19.88 -3.08
CA ILE A 63 45.32 -20.08 -1.91
C ILE A 63 45.13 -18.88 -0.99
N ALA A 64 44.51 -19.11 0.17
CA ALA A 64 44.45 -18.15 1.26
C ALA A 64 45.87 -17.93 1.81
N PRO A 65 46.33 -16.71 2.07
CA PRO A 65 47.60 -16.49 2.75
C PRO A 65 47.50 -16.92 4.22
N PRO A 66 48.57 -17.47 4.81
CA PRO A 66 48.56 -17.92 6.17
C PRO A 66 48.45 -16.76 7.16
N ILE A 67 47.54 -16.90 8.10
CA ILE A 67 47.42 -16.01 9.25
C ILE A 67 48.63 -16.28 10.16
N ASN A 68 49.52 -15.32 10.19
CA ASN A 68 50.69 -15.35 11.07
C ASN A 68 50.25 -15.11 12.52
N GLN A 69 50.25 -16.18 13.32
CA GLN A 69 50.17 -16.10 14.77
C GLN A 69 51.55 -15.70 15.30
N ALA A 70 51.67 -14.52 15.81
CA ALA A 70 52.71 -14.21 16.77
C ALA A 70 52.38 -12.98 17.62
N ALA A 71 52.49 -13.22 18.89
CA ALA A 71 52.76 -12.29 19.98
C ALA A 71 51.57 -11.66 20.69
N ALA A 72 51.26 -12.36 21.77
CA ALA A 72 50.68 -11.80 22.96
C ALA A 72 51.47 -10.64 23.53
N ALA A 73 50.83 -9.52 23.84
CA ALA A 73 51.25 -8.60 24.88
C ALA A 73 50.00 -8.01 25.58
N PRO A 74 50.05 -7.83 26.90
CA PRO A 74 48.86 -7.75 27.70
C PRO A 74 48.45 -6.32 28.08
N LEU A 75 47.14 -6.19 28.45
CA LEU A 75 46.65 -5.24 29.43
C LEU A 75 46.80 -3.72 29.16
N VAL A 76 45.77 -3.15 28.54
CA VAL A 76 45.18 -1.92 29.10
C VAL A 76 43.65 -2.08 29.05
N GLN A 77 43.09 -2.90 29.96
CA GLN A 77 41.73 -2.73 30.44
C GLN A 77 41.83 -1.73 31.56
N ASP A 78 41.54 -0.49 31.28
CA ASP A 78 40.80 0.38 32.21
C ASP A 78 40.52 1.76 31.55
N LYS A 79 39.29 2.24 31.71
CA LYS A 79 38.82 3.60 31.42
C LYS A 79 38.22 3.91 30.02
N VAL A 80 37.40 3.08 29.45
CA VAL A 80 36.37 3.56 28.47
C VAL A 80 34.99 2.93 28.71
N GLN A 81 34.59 2.70 29.96
CA GLN A 81 33.23 2.26 30.30
C GLN A 81 32.41 3.30 31.06
N GLU A 82 32.65 4.58 30.85
CA GLU A 82 31.82 5.59 31.52
C GLU A 82 31.50 6.80 30.67
N LYS A 83 31.05 6.60 29.43
CA LYS A 83 30.39 7.67 28.67
C LYS A 83 29.60 7.22 27.43
N VAL A 84 28.93 6.10 27.46
CA VAL A 84 27.98 5.72 26.39
C VAL A 84 26.62 5.32 27.00
N GLN A 85 26.16 6.08 27.98
CA GLN A 85 24.73 6.19 28.29
C GLN A 85 24.21 7.56 27.88
N GLU A 86 24.61 8.05 26.72
CA GLU A 86 23.91 9.13 26.10
C GLU A 86 22.77 8.52 25.31
N LYS A 87 21.61 8.43 26.03
CA LYS A 87 20.25 8.50 25.52
C LYS A 87 20.22 8.43 23.99
N VAL A 88 20.00 7.26 23.39
CA VAL A 88 19.69 7.09 21.97
C VAL A 88 18.36 7.82 21.72
N LYS A 89 18.45 9.14 21.61
CA LYS A 89 17.42 9.99 21.08
C LYS A 89 17.32 9.58 19.62
N ALA A 90 16.19 8.99 19.25
CA ALA A 90 15.92 8.63 17.87
C ALA A 90 16.39 9.79 16.97
N PRO A 91 17.15 9.53 15.87
CA PRO A 91 17.71 10.60 15.07
C PRO A 91 16.59 11.49 14.55
N THR A 92 16.46 12.64 15.22
CA THR A 92 15.47 13.64 14.85
C THR A 92 15.97 14.30 13.58
N LEU A 93 15.17 14.29 12.52
CA LEU A 93 15.49 14.97 11.27
C LEU A 93 15.82 16.44 11.56
N PRO A 94 16.82 17.04 10.87
CA PRO A 94 17.05 18.49 10.95
C PRO A 94 15.78 19.27 10.65
N ALA A 95 15.53 20.37 11.36
CA ALA A 95 14.29 21.16 11.21
C ALA A 95 14.00 21.57 9.76
N SER A 96 15.02 21.87 8.98
CA SER A 96 14.89 22.17 7.54
C SER A 96 14.32 21.00 6.75
N LYS A 97 14.77 19.77 7.01
CA LYS A 97 14.22 18.58 6.35
C LYS A 97 12.81 18.26 6.80
N GLN A 98 12.47 18.52 8.08
CA GLN A 98 11.11 18.36 8.59
C GLN A 98 10.14 19.30 7.88
N ALA A 99 10.50 20.58 7.70
CA ALA A 99 9.66 21.54 6.96
C ALA A 99 9.40 21.10 5.52
N VAL A 100 10.41 20.60 4.82
CA VAL A 100 10.25 20.07 3.45
C VAL A 100 9.31 18.85 3.44
N VAL A 101 9.43 17.95 4.41
CA VAL A 101 8.54 16.78 4.51
C VAL A 101 7.09 17.21 4.77
N GLU A 102 6.85 18.14 5.70
CA GLU A 102 5.49 18.64 5.98
C GLU A 102 4.90 19.33 4.73
N GLN A 103 5.69 20.08 3.96
CA GLN A 103 5.24 20.67 2.71
C GLN A 103 4.82 19.59 1.69
N LEU A 104 5.67 18.56 1.50
CA LEU A 104 5.34 17.46 0.59
C LEU A 104 4.09 16.67 1.03
N LEU A 105 3.86 16.55 2.35
CA LEU A 105 2.64 15.95 2.88
C LEU A 105 1.41 16.80 2.59
N ALA A 106 1.52 18.12 2.75
CA ALA A 106 0.45 19.06 2.44
C ALA A 106 0.12 19.07 0.94
N ASP A 107 1.15 19.11 0.07
CA ASP A 107 0.99 19.03 -1.38
C ASP A 107 0.29 17.73 -1.80
N ALA A 108 0.65 16.61 -1.18
CA ALA A 108 0.01 15.32 -1.45
C ALA A 108 -1.46 15.29 -1.02
N ASP A 109 -1.79 15.87 0.14
CA ASP A 109 -3.18 15.97 0.61
C ASP A 109 -4.02 16.87 -0.34
N GLN A 110 -3.44 17.95 -0.85
CA GLN A 110 -4.07 18.84 -1.82
C GLN A 110 -4.28 18.14 -3.17
N LEU A 111 -3.29 17.43 -3.68
CA LEU A 111 -3.39 16.66 -4.92
C LEU A 111 -4.45 15.57 -4.82
N LYS A 112 -4.52 14.88 -3.68
CA LYS A 112 -5.58 13.90 -3.39
C LYS A 112 -6.97 14.54 -3.43
N ALA A 113 -7.13 15.71 -2.81
CA ALA A 113 -8.41 16.45 -2.84
C ALA A 113 -8.83 16.87 -4.27
N GLN A 114 -7.86 17.03 -5.18
CA GLN A 114 -8.09 17.30 -6.60
C GLN A 114 -8.32 16.04 -7.46
N GLY A 115 -8.34 14.86 -6.87
CA GLY A 115 -8.42 13.57 -7.59
C GLY A 115 -7.14 13.17 -8.34
N LYS A 116 -6.02 13.87 -8.09
CA LYS A 116 -4.72 13.60 -8.72
C LYS A 116 -3.88 12.64 -7.86
N GLU A 117 -4.44 11.47 -7.57
CA GLU A 117 -3.87 10.52 -6.61
C GLU A 117 -2.47 10.02 -7.02
N THR A 118 -2.25 9.75 -8.31
CA THR A 118 -0.94 9.34 -8.81
C THR A 118 0.15 10.38 -8.54
N GLN A 119 -0.18 11.66 -8.69
CA GLN A 119 0.77 12.74 -8.39
C GLN A 119 1.00 12.88 -6.89
N ALA A 120 -0.03 12.67 -6.07
CA ALA A 120 0.09 12.63 -4.62
C ALA A 120 1.05 11.51 -4.16
N VAL A 121 0.99 10.31 -4.78
CA VAL A 121 1.94 9.22 -4.51
C VAL A 121 3.38 9.68 -4.75
N ILE A 122 3.65 10.40 -5.83
CA ILE A 122 5.01 10.89 -6.15
C ILE A 122 5.52 11.83 -5.05
N GLN A 123 4.70 12.76 -4.55
CA GLN A 123 5.09 13.66 -3.46
C GLN A 123 5.37 12.88 -2.16
N LEU A 124 4.51 11.91 -1.82
CA LEU A 124 4.71 11.07 -0.64
C LEU A 124 5.95 10.17 -0.74
N GLN A 125 6.29 9.68 -1.93
CA GLN A 125 7.52 8.92 -2.15
C GLN A 125 8.77 9.81 -1.99
N ARG A 126 8.70 11.09 -2.39
CA ARG A 126 9.77 12.07 -2.12
C ARG A 126 9.92 12.30 -0.62
N ALA A 127 8.80 12.49 0.09
CA ALA A 127 8.80 12.63 1.54
C ALA A 127 9.41 11.39 2.23
N GLN A 128 9.09 10.18 1.75
CA GLN A 128 9.65 8.92 2.26
C GLN A 128 11.18 8.84 2.11
N ARG A 129 11.74 9.33 1.00
CA ARG A 129 13.20 9.35 0.80
C ARG A 129 13.90 10.32 1.76
N ILE A 130 13.26 11.45 2.07
CA ILE A 130 13.79 12.46 3.00
C ILE A 130 13.65 11.99 4.45
N ALA A 131 12.50 11.41 4.80
CA ALA A 131 12.14 10.97 6.14
C ALA A 131 11.72 9.49 6.18
N PRO A 132 12.66 8.56 6.01
CA PRO A 132 12.35 7.12 5.91
C PRO A 132 11.86 6.48 7.23
N ARG A 133 11.86 7.24 8.33
CA ARG A 133 11.39 6.81 9.64
C ARG A 133 10.19 7.63 10.15
N ASP A 134 9.62 8.49 9.32
CA ASP A 134 8.43 9.25 9.70
C ASP A 134 7.16 8.43 9.48
N PRO A 135 6.44 8.05 10.53
CA PRO A 135 5.21 7.27 10.41
C PRO A 135 4.08 7.99 9.68
N LYS A 136 4.07 9.34 9.69
CA LYS A 136 3.06 10.12 8.96
C LYS A 136 3.11 9.85 7.46
N VAL A 137 4.32 9.73 6.92
CA VAL A 137 4.55 9.46 5.50
C VAL A 137 4.00 8.09 5.12
N TYR A 138 4.31 7.06 5.92
CA TYR A 138 3.81 5.70 5.67
C TYR A 138 2.29 5.60 5.80
N ALA A 139 1.71 6.27 6.78
CA ALA A 139 0.27 6.30 6.98
C ALA A 139 -0.47 6.88 5.76
N ARG A 140 0.00 8.05 5.25
CA ARG A 140 -0.60 8.67 4.06
C ARG A 140 -0.36 7.86 2.79
N LEU A 141 0.85 7.33 2.62
CA LEU A 141 1.19 6.54 1.43
C LEU A 141 0.37 5.23 1.39
N ALA A 142 0.24 4.53 2.52
CA ALA A 142 -0.58 3.33 2.61
C ALA A 142 -2.06 3.61 2.33
N ALA A 143 -2.62 4.68 2.92
CA ALA A 143 -4.00 5.08 2.67
C ALA A 143 -4.25 5.43 1.20
N LEU A 144 -3.30 6.11 0.55
CA LEU A 144 -3.41 6.49 -0.86
C LEU A 144 -3.26 5.28 -1.80
N GLN A 145 -2.36 4.35 -1.50
CA GLN A 145 -2.24 3.10 -2.26
C GLN A 145 -3.52 2.25 -2.15
N LEU A 146 -4.16 2.26 -0.97
CA LEU A 146 -5.42 1.56 -0.79
C LEU A 146 -6.55 2.19 -1.62
N SER A 147 -6.64 3.53 -1.70
CA SER A 147 -7.63 4.21 -2.55
C SER A 147 -7.41 3.96 -4.04
N LEU A 148 -6.16 3.72 -4.45
CA LEU A 148 -5.83 3.32 -5.83
C LEU A 148 -6.06 1.82 -6.14
N GLY A 149 -6.55 1.04 -5.17
CA GLY A 149 -6.75 -0.40 -5.31
C GLY A 149 -5.49 -1.25 -5.13
N GLU A 150 -4.35 -0.63 -4.83
CA GLU A 150 -3.05 -1.28 -4.62
C GLU A 150 -2.95 -1.87 -3.19
N ALA A 151 -3.91 -2.75 -2.83
CA ALA A 151 -4.09 -3.23 -1.46
C ALA A 151 -2.85 -3.96 -0.90
N ALA A 152 -2.18 -4.78 -1.70
CA ALA A 152 -0.97 -5.49 -1.27
C ALA A 152 0.17 -4.52 -0.91
N ARG A 153 0.34 -3.45 -1.70
CA ARG A 153 1.33 -2.42 -1.43
C ARG A 153 0.97 -1.58 -0.20
N ALA A 154 -0.33 -1.28 -0.05
CA ALA A 154 -0.85 -0.57 1.13
C ALA A 154 -0.57 -1.34 2.42
N GLU A 155 -0.81 -2.66 2.43
CA GLU A 155 -0.50 -3.52 3.57
C GLU A 155 0.98 -3.49 3.94
N GLN A 156 1.87 -3.66 2.96
CA GLN A 156 3.32 -3.63 3.20
C GLN A 156 3.78 -2.29 3.80
N LEU A 157 3.25 -1.17 3.30
CA LEU A 157 3.55 0.15 3.83
C LEU A 157 3.01 0.34 5.26
N ALA A 158 1.80 -0.16 5.53
CA ALA A 158 1.20 -0.11 6.85
C ALA A 158 1.97 -0.96 7.87
N LEU A 159 2.38 -2.18 7.51
CA LEU A 159 3.23 -3.04 8.34
C LEU A 159 4.56 -2.35 8.65
N LYS A 160 5.21 -1.74 7.65
CA LYS A 160 6.44 -0.98 7.86
C LYS A 160 6.20 0.22 8.76
N GLY A 161 5.11 0.95 8.58
CA GLY A 161 4.73 2.07 9.45
C GLY A 161 4.52 1.63 10.89
N LEU A 162 3.90 0.46 11.10
CA LEU A 162 3.66 -0.11 12.42
C LEU A 162 4.96 -0.38 13.19
N THR A 163 6.02 -0.86 12.52
CA THR A 163 7.34 -1.09 13.16
C THR A 163 8.01 0.20 13.64
N LEU A 164 7.63 1.36 13.08
CA LEU A 164 8.20 2.66 13.45
C LEU A 164 7.54 3.29 14.69
N VAL A 165 6.43 2.70 15.17
CA VAL A 165 5.59 3.32 16.22
C VAL A 165 5.30 2.40 17.41
N PRO A 166 6.30 1.68 17.98
CA PRO A 166 6.05 0.68 19.03
C PRO A 166 5.31 1.25 20.25
N ASN A 167 5.47 2.55 20.54
CA ASN A 167 4.93 3.20 21.74
C ASN A 167 3.90 4.30 21.44
N LYS A 168 3.37 4.37 20.21
CA LYS A 168 2.40 5.42 19.80
C LYS A 168 1.05 4.79 19.48
N LYS A 169 0.20 4.59 20.50
CA LYS A 169 -1.10 3.90 20.39
C LYS A 169 -1.96 4.40 19.23
N THR A 170 -2.09 5.72 19.06
CA THR A 170 -2.89 6.32 17.98
C THR A 170 -2.43 5.88 16.60
N TYR A 171 -1.11 5.84 16.35
CA TYR A 171 -0.57 5.37 15.09
C TYR A 171 -0.72 3.85 14.92
N GLN A 172 -0.52 3.07 16.00
CA GLN A 172 -0.73 1.63 15.99
C GLN A 172 -2.17 1.29 15.61
N TYR A 173 -3.14 1.95 16.25
CA TYR A 173 -4.56 1.84 15.88
C TYR A 173 -4.80 2.12 14.40
N TYR A 174 -4.26 3.23 13.90
CA TYR A 174 -4.45 3.63 12.52
C TYR A 174 -3.81 2.64 11.52
N PHE A 175 -2.60 2.17 11.78
CA PHE A 175 -1.94 1.19 10.91
C PHE A 175 -2.66 -0.15 10.92
N TRP A 176 -3.12 -0.64 12.07
CA TRP A 176 -3.92 -1.85 12.11
C TRP A 176 -5.22 -1.73 11.32
N LYS A 177 -5.87 -0.58 11.34
CA LYS A 177 -7.03 -0.31 10.48
C LYS A 177 -6.68 -0.36 8.99
N LEU A 178 -5.56 0.20 8.59
CA LEU A 178 -5.09 0.14 7.20
C LEU A 178 -4.78 -1.29 6.77
N ILE A 179 -4.14 -2.08 7.65
CA ILE A 179 -3.85 -3.50 7.39
C ILE A 179 -5.16 -4.27 7.22
N GLY A 180 -6.14 -4.08 8.11
CA GLY A 180 -7.45 -4.72 8.00
C GLY A 180 -8.15 -4.37 6.68
N ALA A 181 -8.23 -3.09 6.34
CA ALA A 181 -8.82 -2.65 5.09
C ALA A 181 -8.09 -3.21 3.86
N SER A 182 -6.75 -3.27 3.88
CA SER A 182 -5.98 -3.86 2.79
C SER A 182 -6.28 -5.35 2.62
N ARG A 183 -6.36 -6.11 3.71
CA ARG A 183 -6.69 -7.55 3.69
C ARG A 183 -8.11 -7.81 3.22
N SER A 184 -9.06 -6.98 3.62
CA SER A 184 -10.43 -7.00 3.10
C SER A 184 -10.45 -6.88 1.58
N HIS A 185 -9.73 -5.92 1.02
CA HIS A 185 -9.59 -5.75 -0.44
C HIS A 185 -8.89 -6.91 -1.13
N LEU A 186 -8.03 -7.64 -0.43
CA LEU A 186 -7.35 -8.85 -0.93
C LEU A 186 -8.19 -10.12 -0.76
N GLY A 187 -9.38 -10.05 -0.12
CA GLY A 187 -10.23 -11.20 0.17
C GLY A 187 -9.75 -12.06 1.35
N ASP A 188 -8.77 -11.57 2.14
CA ASP A 188 -8.27 -12.24 3.34
C ASP A 188 -9.15 -11.87 4.56
N SER A 189 -10.30 -12.50 4.67
CA SER A 189 -11.26 -12.25 5.77
C SER A 189 -10.69 -12.64 7.14
N GLU A 190 -9.86 -13.68 7.21
CA GLU A 190 -9.22 -14.10 8.47
C GLU A 190 -8.19 -13.07 8.93
N GLY A 191 -7.35 -12.61 8.01
CA GLY A 191 -6.38 -11.56 8.27
C GLY A 191 -7.02 -10.22 8.61
N GLU A 192 -8.15 -9.88 7.98
CA GLU A 192 -8.95 -8.70 8.34
C GLU A 192 -9.44 -8.79 9.78
N ALA A 193 -10.07 -9.92 10.17
CA ALA A 193 -10.57 -10.13 11.52
C ALA A 193 -9.45 -10.01 12.57
N LYS A 194 -8.28 -10.59 12.31
CA LYS A 194 -7.09 -10.46 13.16
C LYS A 194 -6.65 -8.99 13.30
N ALA A 195 -6.61 -8.25 12.20
CA ALA A 195 -6.23 -6.84 12.22
C ALA A 195 -7.22 -5.95 12.99
N ILE A 196 -8.53 -6.25 12.91
CA ILE A 196 -9.56 -5.58 13.70
C ILE A 196 -9.33 -5.80 15.20
N VAL A 197 -9.11 -7.06 15.62
CA VAL A 197 -8.83 -7.40 17.03
C VAL A 197 -7.56 -6.69 17.51
N GLU A 198 -6.49 -6.68 16.71
CA GLU A 198 -5.26 -5.97 17.06
C GLU A 198 -5.50 -4.46 17.19
N SER A 199 -6.27 -3.85 16.28
CA SER A 199 -6.57 -2.42 16.34
C SER A 199 -7.30 -2.03 17.64
N ALA A 200 -8.21 -2.89 18.12
CA ALA A 200 -8.99 -2.64 19.32
C ALA A 200 -8.14 -2.48 20.60
N LYS A 201 -6.95 -3.07 20.63
CA LYS A 201 -6.00 -2.96 21.77
C LYS A 201 -5.42 -1.55 21.93
N TYR A 202 -5.53 -0.69 20.92
CA TYR A 202 -4.93 0.65 20.87
C TYR A 202 -5.94 1.78 20.75
N LYS A 203 -7.22 1.46 20.89
CA LYS A 203 -8.33 2.42 20.84
C LYS A 203 -8.45 3.35 22.05
#